data_c87b8b9fa61767aac0ad84ffeb40bdd6
#
_entry.id   c87b8b9fa61767aac0ad84ffeb40bdd6
#
_cell.length_a   1.000
_cell.length_b   1.000
_cell.length_c   1.000
_cell.angle_alpha   90.00
_cell.angle_beta   90.00
_cell.angle_gamma   90.00
#
_symmetry.space_group_name_H-M   'P 1'
#
loop_
_entity.id
_entity.type
_entity.pdbx_description
1 polymer ?
#
loop_
_entity_poly.entity_id
_entity_poly.type
_entity_poly.pdbx_seq_one_letter_code
_entity_poly.pdbx_strand_id
1 'polypeptide(L)'
;LEVSSVRINPSDISPDGWCDLFDLNINKPMGITLYRAIRDLSRQHGDEFYLDDIISSVEDDANANERTQEALLNRLEMARDWDLFSTSYEPIWDRLDENSVNVLDLSIIEPGKYGLRNLVVSVLTRDLFNRRIEARKREELNIGVDIPKVWLFIDEAHNFVPSGQSSLSKDVLIRWVKEGRQPGVSITVATQQPSAIDHEMLSQCDVILCHKITTREDIKEMNRLSQDYMGSELKTYIQKLDRVGEAVYVDDEDESVSIVQMRPRRSRHGGGES
;
A
#
# COMPACT_ATOMS: atom_id res chain seq x y z
N LEU A 1 -8.14 -16.35 17.29
CA LEU A 1 -7.47 -15.22 16.62
C LEU A 1 -6.35 -14.75 17.53
N GLU A 2 -5.13 -14.88 17.08
CA GLU A 2 -3.99 -14.26 17.71
C GLU A 2 -3.92 -12.81 17.24
N VAL A 3 -3.79 -11.86 18.15
CA VAL A 3 -3.75 -10.43 17.85
C VAL A 3 -2.43 -9.86 18.32
N SER A 4 -1.68 -9.25 17.43
CA SER A 4 -0.43 -8.56 17.75
C SER A 4 -0.42 -7.14 17.18
N SER A 5 0.23 -6.21 17.87
CA SER A 5 0.40 -4.85 17.38
C SER A 5 1.54 -4.78 16.36
N VAL A 6 1.32 -4.07 15.25
CA VAL A 6 2.38 -3.79 14.27
C VAL A 6 3.18 -2.57 14.73
N ARG A 7 4.50 -2.71 14.71
CA ARG A 7 5.45 -1.62 14.97
C ARG A 7 6.36 -1.47 13.75
N ILE A 8 6.84 -0.26 13.52
CA ILE A 8 7.72 0.09 12.41
C ILE A 8 9.03 0.62 12.96
N ASN A 9 10.13 0.20 12.35
CA ASN A 9 11.40 0.86 12.63
C ASN A 9 11.45 2.19 11.85
N PRO A 10 11.75 3.32 12.49
CA PRO A 10 11.94 4.60 11.80
C PRO A 10 12.94 4.56 10.65
N SER A 11 13.96 3.71 10.71
CA SER A 11 14.96 3.53 9.65
C SER A 11 14.41 2.88 8.37
N ASP A 12 13.27 2.17 8.44
CA ASP A 12 12.60 1.58 7.27
C ASP A 12 11.93 2.64 6.38
N ILE A 13 11.83 3.88 6.88
CA ILE A 13 11.21 4.99 6.16
C ILE A 13 12.30 5.85 5.53
N SER A 14 12.27 5.98 4.20
CA SER A 14 13.21 6.82 3.47
C SER A 14 13.11 8.31 3.87
N PRO A 15 14.16 9.12 3.65
CA PRO A 15 14.09 10.57 3.89
C PRO A 15 12.92 11.26 3.19
N ASP A 16 12.62 10.86 1.95
CA ASP A 16 11.46 11.36 1.21
C ASP A 16 10.16 10.90 1.87
N GLY A 17 10.08 9.64 2.30
CA GLY A 17 8.92 9.07 2.98
C GLY A 17 8.58 9.80 4.28
N TRP A 18 9.59 10.22 5.05
CA TRP A 18 9.39 11.05 6.23
C TRP A 18 8.86 12.45 5.89
N CYS A 19 9.33 13.05 4.79
CA CYS A 19 8.80 14.32 4.32
C CYS A 19 7.34 14.18 3.87
N ASP A 20 7.03 13.15 3.11
CA ASP A 20 5.67 12.87 2.65
C ASP A 20 4.71 12.57 3.83
N LEU A 21 5.20 11.85 4.85
CA LEU A 21 4.43 11.55 6.05
C LEU A 21 3.92 12.81 6.75
N PHE A 22 4.75 13.85 6.81
CA PHE A 22 4.40 15.13 7.44
C PHE A 22 3.89 16.19 6.46
N ASP A 23 3.64 15.83 5.19
CA ASP A 23 3.25 16.76 4.11
C ASP A 23 4.24 17.93 3.97
N LEU A 24 5.52 17.61 3.98
CA LEU A 24 6.62 18.58 3.89
C LEU A 24 7.23 18.59 2.50
N ASN A 25 7.29 19.78 1.91
CA ASN A 25 8.01 19.96 0.65
C ASN A 25 9.53 19.90 0.91
N ILE A 26 10.23 18.95 0.26
CA ILE A 26 11.68 18.72 0.38
C ILE A 26 12.53 19.93 -0.02
N ASN A 27 11.96 20.89 -0.74
CA ASN A 27 12.65 22.14 -1.15
C ASN A 27 12.36 23.32 -0.20
N LYS A 28 11.65 23.10 0.90
CA LYS A 28 11.36 24.10 1.95
C LYS A 28 12.17 23.81 3.21
N PRO A 29 12.41 24.83 4.06
CA PRO A 29 13.29 24.68 5.22
C PRO A 29 13.04 23.45 6.10
N MET A 30 11.79 23.17 6.47
CA MET A 30 11.46 21.98 7.28
C MET A 30 11.77 20.67 6.54
N GLY A 31 11.39 20.56 5.26
CA GLY A 31 11.67 19.35 4.47
C GLY A 31 13.17 19.15 4.27
N ILE A 32 13.93 20.22 3.99
CA ILE A 32 15.40 20.15 3.85
C ILE A 32 16.04 19.66 5.15
N THR A 33 15.63 20.20 6.30
CA THR A 33 16.18 19.82 7.60
C THR A 33 15.86 18.37 7.94
N LEU A 34 14.60 17.95 7.82
CA LEU A 34 14.20 16.58 8.10
C LEU A 34 14.87 15.57 7.16
N TYR A 35 14.87 15.85 5.85
CA TYR A 35 15.53 15.01 4.85
C TYR A 35 17.02 14.81 5.17
N ARG A 36 17.72 15.91 5.52
CA ARG A 36 19.14 15.88 5.86
C ARG A 36 19.38 15.06 7.12
N ALA A 37 18.62 15.28 8.18
CA ALA A 37 18.75 14.55 9.45
C ALA A 37 18.65 13.03 9.21
N ILE A 38 17.63 12.57 8.51
CA ILE A 38 17.41 11.14 8.27
C ILE A 38 18.47 10.56 7.32
N ARG A 39 18.81 11.28 6.25
CA ARG A 39 19.85 10.84 5.31
C ARG A 39 21.22 10.67 6.02
N ASP A 40 21.55 11.59 6.90
CA ASP A 40 22.85 11.57 7.59
C ASP A 40 22.87 10.48 8.67
N LEU A 41 21.74 10.24 9.37
CA LEU A 41 21.58 9.08 10.26
C LEU A 41 21.70 7.76 9.49
N SER A 42 21.04 7.60 8.36
CA SER A 42 21.16 6.39 7.52
C SER A 42 22.59 6.14 7.06
N ARG A 43 23.38 7.18 6.79
CA ARG A 43 24.80 7.05 6.41
C ARG A 43 25.70 6.65 7.57
N GLN A 44 25.36 7.09 8.79
CA GLN A 44 26.18 6.85 9.99
C GLN A 44 25.84 5.53 10.66
N HIS A 45 24.57 5.17 10.71
CA HIS A 45 24.03 4.05 11.49
C HIS A 45 23.37 2.96 10.63
N GLY A 46 23.28 3.14 9.29
CA GLY A 46 22.55 2.21 8.43
C GLY A 46 21.09 2.16 8.81
N ASP A 47 20.61 0.95 9.12
CA ASP A 47 19.21 0.70 9.50
C ASP A 47 19.01 0.64 11.03
N GLU A 48 19.99 1.12 11.81
CA GLU A 48 19.99 1.04 13.27
C GLU A 48 19.83 2.43 13.92
N PHE A 49 18.79 3.17 13.56
CA PHE A 49 18.42 4.40 14.25
C PHE A 49 16.92 4.44 14.55
N TYR A 50 16.54 5.20 15.56
CA TYR A 50 15.21 5.28 16.11
C TYR A 50 14.66 6.72 16.09
N LEU A 51 13.41 6.90 16.52
CA LEU A 51 12.77 8.21 16.52
C LEU A 51 13.52 9.25 17.38
N ASP A 52 14.10 8.82 18.50
CA ASP A 52 14.88 9.70 19.38
C ASP A 52 16.17 10.18 18.71
N ASP A 53 16.79 9.37 17.86
CA ASP A 53 17.97 9.77 17.09
C ASP A 53 17.60 10.83 16.04
N ILE A 54 16.42 10.71 15.41
CA ILE A 54 15.92 11.72 14.48
C ILE A 54 15.65 13.04 15.21
N ILE A 55 15.02 12.98 16.39
CA ILE A 55 14.76 14.15 17.24
C ILE A 55 16.09 14.84 17.58
N SER A 56 17.05 14.11 18.12
CA SER A 56 18.38 14.64 18.48
C SER A 56 19.10 15.23 17.27
N SER A 57 19.04 14.58 16.11
CA SER A 57 19.64 15.09 14.88
C SER A 57 19.02 16.40 14.39
N VAL A 58 17.72 16.61 14.63
CA VAL A 58 17.05 17.87 14.31
C VAL A 58 17.38 18.95 15.33
N GLU A 59 17.47 18.62 16.62
CA GLU A 59 17.87 19.54 17.69
C GLU A 59 19.29 20.08 17.48
N ASP A 60 20.23 19.23 17.06
CA ASP A 60 21.64 19.56 16.90
C ASP A 60 21.95 20.21 15.52
N ASP A 61 20.98 20.37 14.63
CA ASP A 61 21.19 20.93 13.28
C ASP A 61 21.46 22.43 13.30
N ALA A 62 22.73 22.80 13.38
CA ALA A 62 23.19 24.20 13.35
C ALA A 62 22.81 25.00 12.09
N ASN A 63 22.39 24.33 11.01
CA ASN A 63 21.99 24.98 9.76
C ASN A 63 20.49 25.28 9.69
N ALA A 64 19.71 24.78 10.64
CA ALA A 64 18.29 25.07 10.73
C ALA A 64 18.05 26.29 11.64
N ASN A 65 17.06 27.11 11.29
CA ASN A 65 16.64 28.17 12.19
C ASN A 65 15.74 27.61 13.29
N GLU A 66 15.72 28.27 14.44
CA GLU A 66 14.99 27.88 15.65
C GLU A 66 13.51 27.55 15.37
N ARG A 67 12.80 28.38 14.60
CA ARG A 67 11.39 28.12 14.24
C ARG A 67 11.19 26.84 13.44
N THR A 68 12.14 26.52 12.56
CA THR A 68 12.10 25.29 11.77
C THR A 68 12.32 24.08 12.66
N GLN A 69 13.29 24.16 13.57
CA GLN A 69 13.58 23.11 14.55
C GLN A 69 12.37 22.86 15.43
N GLU A 70 11.83 23.89 16.11
CA GLU A 70 10.65 23.77 16.96
C GLU A 70 9.45 23.15 16.22
N ALA A 71 9.20 23.59 14.98
CA ALA A 71 8.09 23.07 14.19
C ALA A 71 8.27 21.59 13.81
N LEU A 72 9.50 21.12 13.55
CA LEU A 72 9.83 19.72 13.28
C LEU A 72 9.77 18.88 14.56
N LEU A 73 10.35 19.36 15.65
CA LEU A 73 10.33 18.68 16.94
C LEU A 73 8.89 18.40 17.39
N ASN A 74 8.02 19.39 17.29
CA ASN A 74 6.59 19.21 17.60
C ASN A 74 5.93 18.10 16.76
N ARG A 75 6.31 17.94 15.49
CA ARG A 75 5.80 16.86 14.64
C ARG A 75 6.37 15.48 15.01
N LEU A 76 7.65 15.44 15.33
CA LEU A 76 8.32 14.20 15.74
C LEU A 76 7.81 13.73 17.12
N GLU A 77 7.60 14.66 18.07
CA GLU A 77 6.96 14.34 19.34
C GLU A 77 5.54 13.82 19.17
N MET A 78 4.77 14.43 18.28
CA MET A 78 3.46 13.91 17.94
C MET A 78 3.53 12.51 17.30
N ALA A 79 4.55 12.22 16.47
CA ALA A 79 4.78 10.90 15.92
C ALA A 79 5.11 9.85 16.99
N ARG A 80 5.74 10.26 18.09
CA ARG A 80 5.94 9.41 19.28
C ARG A 80 4.62 8.95 19.90
N ASP A 81 3.63 9.83 19.93
CA ASP A 81 2.30 9.53 20.50
C ASP A 81 1.48 8.53 19.65
N TRP A 82 1.87 8.27 18.40
CA TRP A 82 1.16 7.29 17.55
C TRP A 82 1.37 5.84 17.99
N ASP A 83 2.31 5.57 18.89
CA ASP A 83 2.67 4.22 19.36
C ASP A 83 2.97 3.23 18.22
N LEU A 84 3.40 3.76 17.07
CA LEU A 84 3.73 3.01 15.87
C LEU A 84 5.21 2.66 15.79
N PHE A 85 6.07 3.51 16.33
CA PHE A 85 7.52 3.35 16.29
C PHE A 85 8.04 2.62 17.51
N SER A 86 8.99 1.71 17.32
CA SER A 86 9.54 0.90 18.39
C SER A 86 11.06 0.79 18.27
N THR A 87 11.71 0.71 19.42
CA THR A 87 13.13 0.37 19.56
C THR A 87 13.38 -1.13 19.49
N SER A 88 12.35 -1.97 19.65
CA SER A 88 12.39 -3.42 19.47
C SER A 88 11.53 -3.80 18.28
N TYR A 89 12.12 -3.77 17.09
CA TYR A 89 11.45 -4.13 15.85
C TYR A 89 11.54 -5.64 15.62
N GLU A 90 10.40 -6.25 15.37
CA GLU A 90 10.30 -7.60 14.86
C GLU A 90 9.70 -7.54 13.45
N PRO A 91 10.41 -8.05 12.45
CA PRO A 91 9.94 -8.03 11.07
C PRO A 91 8.53 -8.62 10.94
N ILE A 92 7.68 -8.00 10.12
CA ILE A 92 6.31 -8.50 9.89
C ILE A 92 6.30 -9.96 9.47
N TRP A 93 7.31 -10.37 8.69
CA TRP A 93 7.43 -11.73 8.20
C TRP A 93 7.47 -12.77 9.31
N ASP A 94 8.17 -12.49 10.40
CA ASP A 94 8.35 -13.42 11.54
C ASP A 94 7.04 -13.58 12.34
N ARG A 95 6.05 -12.71 12.06
CA ARG A 95 4.72 -12.73 12.69
C ARG A 95 3.63 -13.32 11.80
N LEU A 96 3.92 -13.53 10.52
CA LEU A 96 2.93 -14.12 9.61
C LEU A 96 2.82 -15.62 9.87
N ASP A 97 1.59 -16.06 10.01
CA ASP A 97 1.27 -17.49 10.07
C ASP A 97 1.15 -18.00 8.63
N GLU A 98 2.04 -18.94 8.26
CA GLU A 98 2.05 -19.56 6.95
C GLU A 98 0.80 -20.42 6.74
N ASN A 99 0.32 -20.45 5.50
CA ASN A 99 -0.88 -21.20 5.11
C ASN A 99 -2.19 -20.73 5.80
N SER A 100 -2.18 -19.54 6.37
CA SER A 100 -3.36 -18.93 6.98
C SER A 100 -3.68 -17.56 6.35
N VAL A 101 -4.80 -16.97 6.76
CA VAL A 101 -5.18 -15.60 6.41
C VAL A 101 -4.70 -14.67 7.52
N ASN A 102 -3.72 -13.86 7.21
CA ASN A 102 -3.23 -12.80 8.09
C ASN A 102 -4.00 -11.50 7.78
N VAL A 103 -4.56 -10.85 8.78
CA VAL A 103 -5.37 -9.64 8.62
C VAL A 103 -4.69 -8.46 9.26
N LEU A 104 -4.38 -7.44 8.46
CA LEU A 104 -3.91 -6.14 8.94
C LEU A 104 -5.10 -5.22 9.13
N ASP A 105 -5.48 -4.97 10.38
CA ASP A 105 -6.57 -4.05 10.72
C ASP A 105 -6.04 -2.62 10.85
N LEU A 106 -6.38 -1.79 9.87
CA LEU A 106 -6.05 -0.36 9.84
C LEU A 106 -7.18 0.53 10.38
N SER A 107 -8.30 -0.03 10.84
CA SER A 107 -9.44 0.75 11.30
C SER A 107 -9.14 1.56 12.57
N ILE A 108 -8.19 1.09 13.37
CA ILE A 108 -7.71 1.77 14.59
C ILE A 108 -6.93 3.07 14.29
N ILE A 109 -6.42 3.23 13.07
CA ILE A 109 -5.70 4.43 12.65
C ILE A 109 -6.73 5.42 12.09
N GLU A 110 -6.82 6.61 12.67
CA GLU A 110 -7.73 7.66 12.18
C GLU A 110 -7.45 8.00 10.71
N PRO A 111 -8.50 8.10 9.87
CA PRO A 111 -8.33 8.52 8.48
C PRO A 111 -7.86 9.97 8.38
N GLY A 112 -6.94 10.24 7.47
CA GLY A 112 -6.66 11.59 7.00
C GLY A 112 -5.62 12.41 7.77
N LYS A 113 -5.10 11.94 8.88
CA LYS A 113 -3.92 12.59 9.49
C LYS A 113 -2.65 11.87 9.06
N TYR A 114 -1.75 12.62 8.42
CA TYR A 114 -0.35 12.22 8.15
C TYR A 114 -0.15 10.94 7.33
N GLY A 115 -1.12 10.48 6.57
CA GLY A 115 -0.94 9.31 5.71
C GLY A 115 -0.50 8.02 6.43
N LEU A 116 -0.77 7.89 7.74
CA LEU A 116 -0.28 6.77 8.56
C LEU A 116 -0.69 5.40 8.03
N ARG A 117 -1.91 5.26 7.51
CA ARG A 117 -2.35 4.00 6.89
C ARG A 117 -1.51 3.66 5.68
N ASN A 118 -1.20 4.68 4.85
CA ASN A 118 -0.34 4.53 3.67
C ASN A 118 1.10 4.21 4.07
N LEU A 119 1.61 4.80 5.16
CA LEU A 119 2.93 4.48 5.70
C LEU A 119 3.01 3.00 6.10
N VAL A 120 2.08 2.53 6.91
CA VAL A 120 2.06 1.13 7.37
C VAL A 120 2.01 0.18 6.18
N VAL A 121 1.09 0.40 5.24
CA VAL A 121 1.00 -0.41 4.02
C VAL A 121 2.29 -0.35 3.20
N SER A 122 2.89 0.83 3.04
CA SER A 122 4.14 1.00 2.29
C SER A 122 5.30 0.20 2.87
N VAL A 123 5.53 0.34 4.18
CA VAL A 123 6.64 -0.34 4.86
C VAL A 123 6.45 -1.85 4.82
N LEU A 124 5.27 -2.34 5.19
CA LEU A 124 5.00 -3.78 5.24
C LEU A 124 5.06 -4.43 3.85
N THR A 125 4.46 -3.81 2.84
CA THR A 125 4.47 -4.39 1.49
C THR A 125 5.85 -4.33 0.86
N ARG A 126 6.66 -3.33 1.17
CA ARG A 126 8.07 -3.24 0.74
C ARG A 126 8.91 -4.34 1.36
N ASP A 127 8.80 -4.58 2.66
CA ASP A 127 9.52 -5.67 3.35
C ASP A 127 9.15 -7.02 2.75
N LEU A 128 7.85 -7.33 2.63
CA LEU A 128 7.38 -8.58 2.02
C LEU A 128 7.89 -8.76 0.59
N PHE A 129 7.86 -7.71 -0.22
CA PHE A 129 8.31 -7.75 -1.61
C PHE A 129 9.83 -8.04 -1.70
N ASN A 130 10.63 -7.33 -0.92
CA ASN A 130 12.07 -7.51 -0.92
C ASN A 130 12.49 -8.91 -0.45
N ARG A 131 11.84 -9.44 0.58
CA ARG A 131 12.07 -10.80 1.08
C ARG A 131 11.72 -11.85 0.04
N ARG A 132 10.63 -11.67 -0.70
CA ARG A 132 10.28 -12.58 -1.80
C ARG A 132 11.27 -12.51 -2.96
N ILE A 133 11.79 -11.31 -3.30
CA ILE A 133 12.87 -11.19 -4.30
C ILE A 133 14.12 -11.96 -3.85
N GLU A 134 14.51 -11.83 -2.60
CA GLU A 134 15.66 -12.54 -2.04
C GLU A 134 15.42 -14.04 -2.03
N ALA A 135 14.25 -14.49 -1.58
CA ALA A 135 13.87 -15.90 -1.60
C ALA A 135 13.91 -16.47 -3.02
N ARG A 136 13.38 -15.75 -4.00
CA ARG A 136 13.41 -16.18 -5.41
C ARG A 136 14.82 -16.36 -5.95
N LYS A 137 15.74 -15.45 -5.64
CA LYS A 137 17.17 -15.59 -6.01
C LYS A 137 17.79 -16.84 -5.41
N ARG A 138 17.46 -17.17 -4.16
CA ARG A 138 17.93 -18.38 -3.48
C ARG A 138 17.33 -19.65 -4.09
N GLU A 139 16.03 -19.62 -4.42
CA GLU A 139 15.35 -20.72 -5.14
C GLU A 139 16.05 -21.01 -6.47
N GLU A 140 16.39 -20.00 -7.26
CA GLU A 140 17.10 -20.14 -8.54
C GLU A 140 18.51 -20.72 -8.40
N LEU A 141 19.17 -20.46 -7.27
CA LEU A 141 20.47 -21.03 -6.93
C LEU A 141 20.39 -22.41 -6.27
N ASN A 142 19.18 -22.98 -6.12
CA ASN A 142 18.92 -24.22 -5.36
C ASN A 142 19.42 -24.17 -3.91
N ILE A 143 19.54 -22.99 -3.34
CA ILE A 143 19.79 -22.78 -1.91
C ILE A 143 18.40 -22.78 -1.26
N GLY A 144 18.03 -23.89 -0.62
CA GLY A 144 16.69 -24.05 -0.04
C GLY A 144 16.31 -22.86 0.83
N VAL A 145 15.16 -22.26 0.52
CA VAL A 145 14.53 -21.21 1.32
C VAL A 145 13.05 -21.50 1.32
N ASP A 146 12.51 -21.63 2.50
CA ASP A 146 11.09 -21.89 2.72
C ASP A 146 10.38 -20.58 3.03
N ILE A 147 10.35 -19.67 2.05
CA ILE A 147 9.56 -18.44 2.13
C ILE A 147 8.37 -18.57 1.18
N PRO A 148 7.14 -18.70 1.68
CA PRO A 148 5.98 -18.94 0.85
C PRO A 148 5.68 -17.76 -0.07
N LYS A 149 4.96 -18.03 -1.16
CA LYS A 149 4.40 -16.99 -2.02
C LYS A 149 3.36 -16.20 -1.27
N VAL A 150 3.27 -14.91 -1.56
CA VAL A 150 2.37 -13.98 -0.88
C VAL A 150 1.25 -13.53 -1.82
N TRP A 151 0.02 -13.58 -1.33
CA TRP A 151 -1.12 -12.99 -2.00
C TRP A 151 -1.71 -11.89 -1.13
N LEU A 152 -1.56 -10.64 -1.58
CA LEU A 152 -2.04 -9.46 -0.88
C LEU A 152 -3.46 -9.10 -1.34
N PHE A 153 -4.37 -8.88 -0.40
CA PHE A 153 -5.71 -8.36 -0.65
C PHE A 153 -5.84 -6.98 -0.04
N ILE A 154 -6.24 -5.98 -0.83
CA ILE A 154 -6.44 -4.61 -0.36
C ILE A 154 -7.87 -4.19 -0.65
N ASP A 155 -8.63 -3.92 0.42
CA ASP A 155 -9.96 -3.32 0.32
C ASP A 155 -9.85 -1.79 0.29
N GLU A 156 -10.80 -1.14 -0.37
CA GLU A 156 -10.85 0.31 -0.63
C GLU A 156 -9.51 0.86 -1.15
N ALA A 157 -8.95 0.17 -2.15
CA ALA A 157 -7.60 0.40 -2.67
C ALA A 157 -7.38 1.83 -3.21
N HIS A 158 -8.43 2.57 -3.54
CA HIS A 158 -8.34 3.97 -3.92
C HIS A 158 -7.73 4.88 -2.82
N ASN A 159 -7.77 4.44 -1.56
CA ASN A 159 -7.10 5.15 -0.46
C ASN A 159 -5.58 4.98 -0.46
N PHE A 160 -5.07 3.92 -1.09
CA PHE A 160 -3.65 3.55 -1.10
C PHE A 160 -2.96 3.84 -2.43
N VAL A 161 -3.72 3.80 -3.53
CA VAL A 161 -3.23 4.05 -4.90
C VAL A 161 -4.13 5.09 -5.58
N PRO A 162 -4.18 6.33 -5.06
CA PRO A 162 -5.09 7.34 -5.58
C PRO A 162 -4.69 7.83 -6.97
N SER A 163 -5.69 8.11 -7.81
CA SER A 163 -5.51 8.74 -9.12
C SER A 163 -5.12 10.21 -8.97
N GLY A 164 -4.12 10.66 -9.73
CA GLY A 164 -3.72 12.07 -9.78
C GLY A 164 -3.06 12.63 -8.52
N GLN A 165 -2.80 11.79 -7.51
CA GLN A 165 -2.14 12.17 -6.26
C GLN A 165 -1.03 11.17 -5.93
N SER A 166 -0.02 11.62 -5.18
CA SER A 166 0.99 10.75 -4.58
C SER A 166 0.47 10.17 -3.27
N SER A 167 0.93 8.98 -2.91
CA SER A 167 0.78 8.40 -1.58
C SER A 167 1.99 7.55 -1.26
N LEU A 168 2.31 7.38 0.01
CA LEU A 168 3.46 6.58 0.47
C LEU A 168 3.41 5.13 -0.01
N SER A 169 2.21 4.55 -0.17
CA SER A 169 2.00 3.17 -0.60
C SER A 169 1.90 2.99 -2.12
N LYS A 170 1.65 4.06 -2.88
CA LYS A 170 1.36 3.96 -4.31
C LYS A 170 2.47 3.29 -5.10
N ASP A 171 3.70 3.78 -4.98
CA ASP A 171 4.82 3.29 -5.79
C ASP A 171 5.14 1.82 -5.51
N VAL A 172 5.11 1.41 -4.25
CA VAL A 172 5.37 0.01 -3.90
C VAL A 172 4.24 -0.90 -4.39
N LEU A 173 2.99 -0.48 -4.30
CA LEU A 173 1.86 -1.28 -4.77
C LEU A 173 1.80 -1.37 -6.30
N ILE A 174 2.14 -0.31 -7.01
CA ILE A 174 2.31 -0.36 -8.47
C ILE A 174 3.46 -1.31 -8.85
N ARG A 175 4.55 -1.29 -8.10
CA ARG A 175 5.64 -2.23 -8.30
C ARG A 175 5.19 -3.70 -8.11
N TRP A 176 4.32 -3.98 -7.14
CA TRP A 176 3.77 -5.33 -6.92
C TRP A 176 3.05 -5.87 -8.15
N VAL A 177 2.21 -5.06 -8.81
CA VAL A 177 1.52 -5.53 -10.03
C VAL A 177 2.46 -5.68 -11.21
N LYS A 178 3.45 -4.80 -11.37
CA LYS A 178 4.38 -4.85 -12.51
C LYS A 178 5.44 -5.95 -12.41
N GLU A 179 5.98 -6.16 -11.21
CA GLU A 179 7.17 -6.99 -11.02
C GLU A 179 6.88 -8.24 -10.18
N GLY A 180 5.68 -8.38 -9.62
CA GLY A 180 5.34 -9.41 -8.63
C GLY A 180 5.34 -10.83 -9.16
N ARG A 181 5.14 -11.04 -10.47
CA ARG A 181 5.07 -12.38 -11.09
C ARG A 181 6.36 -13.19 -10.84
N GLN A 182 7.52 -12.57 -11.02
CA GLN A 182 8.81 -13.24 -10.87
C GLN A 182 9.10 -13.66 -9.42
N PRO A 183 9.02 -12.78 -8.41
CA PRO A 183 9.23 -13.17 -7.02
C PRO A 183 8.09 -14.00 -6.42
N GLY A 184 6.97 -14.13 -7.11
CA GLY A 184 5.83 -14.93 -6.66
C GLY A 184 4.99 -14.20 -5.62
N VAL A 185 4.76 -12.90 -5.83
CA VAL A 185 3.76 -12.11 -5.11
C VAL A 185 2.60 -11.80 -6.04
N SER A 186 1.39 -11.88 -5.51
CA SER A 186 0.15 -11.54 -6.21
C SER A 186 -0.61 -10.49 -5.42
N ILE A 187 -1.40 -9.68 -6.10
CA ILE A 187 -2.23 -8.66 -5.45
C ILE A 187 -3.65 -8.70 -6.01
N THR A 188 -4.63 -8.56 -5.12
CA THR A 188 -6.02 -8.31 -5.47
C THR A 188 -6.45 -7.00 -4.81
N VAL A 189 -6.97 -6.10 -5.59
CA VAL A 189 -7.51 -4.83 -5.11
C VAL A 189 -9.02 -4.79 -5.25
N ALA A 190 -9.70 -4.32 -4.23
CA ALA A 190 -11.14 -4.05 -4.27
C ALA A 190 -11.39 -2.56 -4.09
N THR A 191 -12.38 -2.02 -4.80
CA THR A 191 -12.78 -0.62 -4.68
C THR A 191 -14.22 -0.42 -5.07
N GLN A 192 -14.87 0.57 -4.47
CA GLN A 192 -16.16 1.07 -4.90
C GLN A 192 -16.03 2.25 -5.89
N GLN A 193 -14.83 2.78 -6.09
CA GLN A 193 -14.55 3.95 -6.92
C GLN A 193 -13.37 3.66 -7.88
N PRO A 194 -13.61 2.91 -8.98
CA PRO A 194 -12.52 2.60 -9.93
C PRO A 194 -11.89 3.84 -10.56
N SER A 195 -12.64 4.92 -10.79
CA SER A 195 -12.08 6.19 -11.30
C SER A 195 -11.13 6.91 -10.33
N ALA A 196 -11.18 6.56 -9.04
CA ALA A 196 -10.31 7.12 -8.01
C ALA A 196 -9.00 6.33 -7.83
N ILE A 197 -8.85 5.16 -8.46
CA ILE A 197 -7.60 4.39 -8.47
C ILE A 197 -6.71 4.87 -9.63
N ASP A 198 -5.39 4.84 -9.40
CA ASP A 198 -4.43 5.14 -10.46
C ASP A 198 -4.56 4.16 -11.64
N HIS A 199 -4.60 4.73 -12.84
CA HIS A 199 -4.77 3.96 -14.07
C HIS A 199 -3.67 2.92 -14.29
N GLU A 200 -2.44 3.21 -13.85
CA GLU A 200 -1.31 2.29 -13.97
C GLU A 200 -1.53 1.01 -13.17
N MET A 201 -2.15 1.10 -11.98
CA MET A 201 -2.55 -0.08 -11.20
C MET A 201 -3.59 -0.90 -11.95
N LEU A 202 -4.64 -0.26 -12.46
CA LEU A 202 -5.75 -0.94 -13.11
C LEU A 202 -5.34 -1.59 -14.44
N SER A 203 -4.48 -0.92 -15.21
CA SER A 203 -4.00 -1.42 -16.52
C SER A 203 -3.04 -2.59 -16.44
N GLN A 204 -2.59 -2.96 -15.26
CA GLN A 204 -1.73 -4.13 -15.04
C GLN A 204 -2.47 -5.32 -14.41
N CYS A 205 -3.81 -5.22 -14.29
CA CYS A 205 -4.61 -6.32 -13.76
C CYS A 205 -4.90 -7.35 -14.84
N ASP A 206 -4.47 -8.59 -14.66
CA ASP A 206 -4.76 -9.71 -15.58
C ASP A 206 -6.26 -10.05 -15.58
N VAL A 207 -6.94 -9.85 -14.45
CA VAL A 207 -8.36 -10.16 -14.29
C VAL A 207 -9.10 -8.98 -13.66
N ILE A 208 -10.25 -8.62 -14.24
CA ILE A 208 -11.15 -7.60 -13.70
C ILE A 208 -12.53 -8.22 -13.43
N LEU A 209 -13.02 -8.05 -12.21
CA LEU A 209 -14.38 -8.42 -11.83
C LEU A 209 -15.17 -7.14 -11.47
N CYS A 210 -16.10 -6.74 -12.33
CA CYS A 210 -16.86 -5.51 -12.17
C CYS A 210 -18.34 -5.79 -11.91
N HIS A 211 -18.79 -5.49 -10.69
CA HIS A 211 -20.22 -5.43 -10.39
C HIS A 211 -20.87 -4.19 -11.00
N LYS A 212 -22.20 -4.07 -10.88
CA LYS A 212 -22.94 -2.91 -11.39
C LYS A 212 -22.43 -1.62 -10.80
N ILE A 213 -21.95 -0.72 -11.66
CA ILE A 213 -21.56 0.65 -11.34
C ILE A 213 -22.48 1.62 -12.08
N THR A 214 -22.70 2.80 -11.49
CA THR A 214 -23.70 3.76 -12.00
C THR A 214 -23.14 5.13 -12.30
N THR A 215 -21.96 5.49 -11.73
CA THR A 215 -21.37 6.81 -11.96
C THR A 215 -20.75 6.88 -13.34
N ARG A 216 -20.82 8.05 -13.96
CA ARG A 216 -20.29 8.25 -15.33
C ARG A 216 -18.77 8.14 -15.38
N GLU A 217 -18.11 8.63 -14.34
CA GLU A 217 -16.67 8.65 -14.21
C GLU A 217 -16.13 7.21 -14.13
N ASP A 218 -16.73 6.38 -13.29
CA ASP A 218 -16.32 4.98 -13.13
C ASP A 218 -16.59 4.16 -14.40
N ILE A 219 -17.73 4.35 -15.04
CA ILE A 219 -18.02 3.70 -16.32
C ILE A 219 -17.01 4.12 -17.39
N LYS A 220 -16.61 5.40 -17.41
CA LYS A 220 -15.61 5.90 -18.36
C LYS A 220 -14.25 5.26 -18.12
N GLU A 221 -13.83 5.13 -16.86
CA GLU A 221 -12.55 4.49 -16.52
C GLU A 221 -12.55 3.00 -16.90
N MET A 222 -13.61 2.28 -16.57
CA MET A 222 -13.75 0.88 -16.98
C MET A 222 -13.76 0.70 -18.51
N ASN A 223 -14.39 1.62 -19.27
CA ASN A 223 -14.33 1.59 -20.73
C ASN A 223 -12.91 1.87 -21.26
N ARG A 224 -12.15 2.76 -20.63
CA ARG A 224 -10.77 3.03 -21.01
C ARG A 224 -9.92 1.78 -20.91
N LEU A 225 -10.05 1.05 -19.80
CA LEU A 225 -9.36 -0.23 -19.61
C LEU A 225 -9.72 -1.24 -20.70
N SER A 226 -11.00 -1.35 -21.07
CA SER A 226 -11.43 -2.31 -22.10
C SER A 226 -10.98 -1.95 -23.51
N GLN A 227 -10.79 -0.67 -23.82
CA GLN A 227 -10.27 -0.23 -25.11
C GLN A 227 -8.80 -0.61 -25.30
N ASP A 228 -8.05 -0.62 -24.20
CA ASP A 228 -6.67 -1.02 -24.20
C ASP A 228 -6.51 -2.55 -24.47
N TYR A 229 -7.50 -3.37 -24.08
CA TYR A 229 -7.45 -4.83 -24.15
C TYR A 229 -8.27 -5.46 -25.27
N MET A 230 -9.47 -4.97 -25.62
CA MET A 230 -10.43 -5.78 -26.37
C MET A 230 -11.21 -5.07 -27.48
N GLY A 231 -11.10 -3.75 -27.60
CA GLY A 231 -11.88 -3.00 -28.60
C GLY A 231 -13.41 -3.08 -28.47
N SER A 232 -13.95 -3.73 -27.43
CA SER A 232 -15.37 -3.87 -27.15
C SER A 232 -15.82 -2.93 -26.01
N GLU A 233 -17.02 -2.35 -26.12
CA GLU A 233 -17.54 -1.47 -25.08
C GLU A 233 -17.96 -2.24 -23.82
N LEU A 234 -17.13 -2.27 -22.78
CA LEU A 234 -17.44 -2.87 -21.47
C LEU A 234 -18.72 -2.28 -20.84
N LYS A 235 -18.98 -1.02 -21.14
CA LYS A 235 -20.22 -0.33 -20.77
C LYS A 235 -21.48 -1.13 -21.11
N THR A 236 -21.51 -1.77 -22.29
CA THR A 236 -22.67 -2.55 -22.73
C THR A 236 -22.91 -3.76 -21.83
N TYR A 237 -21.84 -4.39 -21.35
CA TYR A 237 -21.94 -5.52 -20.41
C TYR A 237 -22.34 -5.06 -19.01
N ILE A 238 -21.75 -3.98 -18.49
CA ILE A 238 -22.06 -3.43 -17.17
C ILE A 238 -23.54 -2.99 -17.11
N GLN A 239 -24.07 -2.39 -18.19
CA GLN A 239 -25.46 -1.96 -18.26
C GLN A 239 -26.47 -3.13 -18.30
N LYS A 240 -26.06 -4.31 -18.72
CA LYS A 240 -26.88 -5.52 -18.75
C LYS A 240 -27.01 -6.22 -17.40
N LEU A 241 -26.21 -5.83 -16.40
CA LEU A 241 -26.24 -6.44 -15.07
C LEU A 241 -27.54 -6.03 -14.35
N ASP A 242 -28.46 -6.97 -14.17
CA ASP A 242 -29.77 -6.72 -13.57
C ASP A 242 -29.97 -7.44 -12.22
N ARG A 243 -29.23 -8.50 -11.96
CA ARG A 243 -29.41 -9.32 -10.76
C ARG A 243 -28.36 -9.02 -9.71
N VAL A 244 -28.73 -9.17 -8.45
CA VAL A 244 -27.78 -9.09 -7.33
C VAL A 244 -26.74 -10.21 -7.47
N GLY A 245 -25.45 -9.83 -7.37
CA GLY A 245 -24.34 -10.75 -7.50
C GLY A 245 -23.89 -11.02 -8.93
N GLU A 246 -24.53 -10.46 -9.95
CA GLU A 246 -23.96 -10.47 -11.30
C GLU A 246 -22.74 -9.56 -11.39
N ALA A 247 -21.76 -9.98 -12.18
CA ALA A 247 -20.56 -9.19 -12.47
C ALA A 247 -20.09 -9.44 -13.90
N VAL A 248 -19.43 -8.47 -14.47
CA VAL A 248 -18.62 -8.63 -15.69
C VAL A 248 -17.26 -9.14 -15.30
N TYR A 249 -16.86 -10.26 -15.86
CA TYR A 249 -15.55 -10.84 -15.73
C TYR A 249 -14.77 -10.58 -17.02
N VAL A 250 -13.63 -9.94 -16.89
CA VAL A 250 -12.67 -9.67 -17.97
C VAL A 250 -11.40 -10.43 -17.66
N ASP A 251 -10.92 -11.19 -18.61
CA ASP A 251 -9.68 -11.94 -18.56
C ASP A 251 -8.79 -11.45 -19.71
N ASP A 252 -7.65 -10.85 -19.35
CA ASP A 252 -6.72 -10.29 -20.34
C ASP A 252 -5.93 -11.40 -21.06
N GLU A 253 -5.57 -12.48 -20.35
CA GLU A 253 -4.80 -13.58 -20.93
C GLU A 253 -5.62 -14.33 -22.00
N ASP A 254 -6.91 -14.56 -21.75
CA ASP A 254 -7.84 -15.22 -22.67
C ASP A 254 -8.55 -14.24 -23.62
N GLU A 255 -8.29 -12.94 -23.54
CA GLU A 255 -8.98 -11.85 -24.27
C GLU A 255 -10.51 -12.02 -24.22
N SER A 256 -11.07 -12.37 -23.06
CA SER A 256 -12.48 -12.74 -22.93
C SER A 256 -13.27 -11.84 -21.99
N VAL A 257 -14.54 -11.58 -22.35
CA VAL A 257 -15.50 -10.89 -21.50
C VAL A 257 -16.75 -11.76 -21.33
N SER A 258 -17.16 -11.95 -20.09
CA SER A 258 -18.36 -12.72 -19.77
C SER A 258 -19.14 -12.12 -18.62
N ILE A 259 -20.45 -12.38 -18.55
CA ILE A 259 -21.26 -12.07 -17.37
C ILE A 259 -21.28 -13.34 -16.51
N VAL A 260 -20.88 -13.18 -15.26
CA VAL A 260 -20.83 -14.25 -14.27
C VAL A 260 -21.79 -13.98 -13.10
N GLN A 261 -22.35 -15.05 -12.55
CA GLN A 261 -23.14 -14.97 -11.33
C GLN A 261 -22.28 -15.41 -10.15
N MET A 262 -21.99 -14.48 -9.25
CA MET A 262 -21.27 -14.77 -8.03
C MET A 262 -22.11 -15.64 -7.10
N ARG A 263 -21.49 -16.67 -6.54
CA ARG A 263 -22.17 -17.50 -5.54
C ARG A 263 -22.46 -16.72 -4.26
N PRO A 264 -23.48 -17.07 -3.49
CA PRO A 264 -23.69 -16.50 -2.18
C PRO A 264 -22.49 -16.72 -1.27
N ARG A 265 -22.17 -15.71 -0.48
CA ARG A 265 -21.08 -15.81 0.48
C ARG A 265 -21.33 -16.91 1.51
N ARG A 266 -20.27 -17.52 2.03
CA ARG A 266 -20.34 -18.56 3.08
C ARG A 266 -20.10 -17.98 4.47
N SER A 267 -19.51 -16.75 4.57
CA SER A 267 -19.26 -16.06 5.83
C SER A 267 -20.46 -15.24 6.29
N ARG A 268 -20.55 -14.98 7.60
CA ARG A 268 -21.53 -14.04 8.14
C ARG A 268 -21.17 -12.61 7.75
N HIS A 269 -22.16 -11.76 7.55
CA HIS A 269 -21.96 -10.32 7.29
C HIS A 269 -21.81 -9.58 8.62
N GLY A 270 -20.67 -8.92 8.84
CA GLY A 270 -20.44 -8.17 10.06
C GLY A 270 -21.14 -6.82 10.16
N GLY A 271 -21.80 -6.34 9.12
CA GLY A 271 -22.44 -5.02 9.05
C GLY A 271 -23.87 -5.01 8.52
N GLY A 272 -24.54 -6.14 8.49
CA GLY A 272 -25.91 -6.22 8.02
C GLY A 272 -26.89 -6.20 9.19
N GLU A 273 -27.84 -5.28 9.16
CA GLU A 273 -29.06 -5.39 9.93
C GLU A 273 -29.74 -6.72 9.60
N SER A 274 -30.18 -7.39 10.67
CA SER A 274 -30.98 -8.63 10.64
C SER A 274 -32.31 -8.41 9.96
#